data_2caadbd399b24317954dc9e2aa17a71c
#
_entry.id   2caadbd399b24317954dc9e2aa17a71c
#
_cell.length_a   1.000
_cell.length_b   1.000
_cell.length_c   1.000
_cell.angle_alpha   90.00
_cell.angle_beta   90.00
_cell.angle_gamma   90.00
#
_symmetry.space_group_name_H-M   'P 1'
#
loop_
_entity.id
_entity.type
_entity.pdbx_description
1 polymer ?
#
loop_
_entity_poly.entity_id
_entity_poly.type
_entity_poly.pdbx_seq_one_letter_code
_entity_poly.pdbx_strand_id
1 'polypeptide(L)'
;MHILPPLETVEEIAATQQYDVLPLSCEILSDFITPIEAMRILKNVSTHCYMLESAQADDRWGRYTFLGFDPKLEITCIDGKMKAGGLTVRTDDPSQYLRELLSSYRSPRFDYLPSFTGGLVGDFSYDYLKYSEPSVRCGEQDEDSFKDVDLMLFDKVIAFDHVRQKIVLIVNMALSDVEVGYNKAKLELEQLVSLLKTGEKKQEAPGRLLGEVTPLFSKEQFCAMVETAKHHIREGDIFQIVLSNRLSAPFEGSLLDTYRVLRTINPSPYMFYFSGTDVEVAGASPETLVKLKDGVLHTFPLAGTRPRGKTDEEDKSLEESLLHDEKELAEHNMLVDLGRNDLGKVSKFGTVQVEKLHSIERYSHVMHIGSTVRGEIRDDRDALDAIEAVLPAGTLSGAPKIRACQLIGELENNKRGIYGGAIGYIDFTGNMDTCIAIRIAYKKNGRVFVRSGAGIVADSVPETEYQECINKAKAVVSALTLAQEEDL
;
A
#
# COMPACT_ATOMS: atom_id res chain seq x y z
N MET A 1 26.05 17.25 15.89
CA MET A 1 24.71 16.78 15.51
C MET A 1 23.72 17.33 16.54
N HIS A 2 22.65 17.99 16.12
CA HIS A 2 21.57 18.45 17.00
C HIS A 2 20.51 17.38 17.10
N ILE A 3 20.24 16.89 18.30
CA ILE A 3 19.28 15.82 18.57
C ILE A 3 18.05 16.40 19.25
N LEU A 4 16.87 16.01 18.78
CA LEU A 4 15.58 16.41 19.33
C LEU A 4 14.73 15.15 19.65
N PRO A 5 13.97 15.20 20.77
CA PRO A 5 14.03 16.21 21.82
C PRO A 5 15.29 16.07 22.71
N PRO A 6 15.67 17.09 23.50
CA PRO A 6 16.77 16.97 24.47
C PRO A 6 16.41 16.03 25.62
N LEU A 7 17.42 15.51 26.31
CA LEU A 7 17.25 14.52 27.39
C LEU A 7 16.25 14.95 28.46
N GLU A 8 16.30 16.21 28.88
CA GLU A 8 15.39 16.77 29.90
C GLU A 8 13.92 16.61 29.49
N THR A 9 13.60 16.88 28.21
CA THR A 9 12.24 16.70 27.67
C THR A 9 11.86 15.22 27.62
N VAL A 10 12.82 14.34 27.32
CA VAL A 10 12.57 12.88 27.33
C VAL A 10 12.25 12.39 28.72
N GLU A 11 12.98 12.87 29.73
CA GLU A 11 12.74 12.54 31.15
C GLU A 11 11.35 13.01 31.62
N GLU A 12 10.94 14.23 31.23
CA GLU A 12 9.59 14.75 31.51
C GLU A 12 8.50 13.88 30.91
N ILE A 13 8.66 13.49 29.65
CA ILE A 13 7.68 12.63 28.94
C ILE A 13 7.65 11.23 29.58
N ALA A 14 8.81 10.64 29.86
CA ALA A 14 8.89 9.32 30.48
C ALA A 14 8.23 9.29 31.88
N ALA A 15 8.33 10.37 32.63
CA ALA A 15 7.67 10.49 33.94
C ALA A 15 6.12 10.39 33.86
N THR A 16 5.52 10.68 32.73
CA THR A 16 4.07 10.54 32.52
C THR A 16 3.59 9.09 32.47
N GLN A 17 4.47 8.15 32.16
CA GLN A 17 4.17 6.72 31.94
C GLN A 17 3.08 6.44 30.87
N GLN A 18 2.83 7.40 29.97
CA GLN A 18 1.83 7.27 28.90
C GLN A 18 2.38 6.54 27.67
N TYR A 19 3.69 6.51 27.51
CA TYR A 19 4.37 6.02 26.32
C TYR A 19 5.42 4.95 26.67
N ASP A 20 5.67 4.07 25.70
CA ASP A 20 6.65 2.98 25.84
C ASP A 20 7.93 3.28 25.06
N VAL A 21 7.80 4.01 23.95
CA VAL A 21 8.90 4.46 23.10
C VAL A 21 8.82 5.95 22.82
N LEU A 22 9.94 6.54 22.38
CA LEU A 22 10.00 7.95 21.99
C LEU A 22 10.94 8.13 20.80
N PRO A 23 10.53 8.84 19.73
CA PRO A 23 11.39 9.12 18.59
C PRO A 23 12.41 10.20 18.90
N LEU A 24 13.70 9.84 18.89
CA LEU A 24 14.79 10.78 18.79
C LEU A 24 15.14 11.04 17.34
N SER A 25 15.45 12.28 16.99
CA SER A 25 15.74 12.65 15.61
C SER A 25 16.93 13.59 15.49
N CYS A 26 17.54 13.57 14.31
CA CYS A 26 18.45 14.61 13.85
C CYS A 26 18.21 14.89 12.36
N GLU A 27 18.61 16.08 11.92
CA GLU A 27 18.50 16.51 10.53
C GLU A 27 19.89 16.68 9.91
N ILE A 28 20.01 16.26 8.64
CA ILE A 28 21.18 16.53 7.78
C ILE A 28 20.68 17.06 6.42
N LEU A 29 21.56 17.71 5.65
CA LEU A 29 21.22 18.15 4.29
C LEU A 29 21.10 16.93 3.35
N SER A 30 20.21 17.02 2.35
CA SER A 30 19.96 15.93 1.41
C SER A 30 20.70 16.06 0.08
N ASP A 31 21.59 17.06 -0.06
CA ASP A 31 22.23 17.44 -1.31
C ASP A 31 23.34 16.49 -1.79
N PHE A 32 23.67 15.46 -0.99
CA PHE A 32 24.74 14.51 -1.31
C PHE A 32 24.26 13.12 -1.73
N ILE A 33 22.96 12.79 -1.57
CA ILE A 33 22.43 11.46 -1.85
C ILE A 33 20.95 11.52 -2.26
N THR A 34 20.55 10.64 -3.17
CA THR A 34 19.14 10.44 -3.54
C THR A 34 18.50 9.29 -2.75
N PRO A 35 17.15 9.22 -2.63
CA PRO A 35 16.47 8.07 -2.00
C PRO A 35 16.84 6.72 -2.62
N ILE A 36 17.00 6.66 -3.96
CA ILE A 36 17.39 5.41 -4.66
C ILE A 36 18.80 4.99 -4.28
N GLU A 37 19.73 5.93 -4.20
CA GLU A 37 21.11 5.62 -3.78
C GLU A 37 21.17 5.20 -2.32
N ALA A 38 20.40 5.87 -1.45
CA ALA A 38 20.25 5.46 -0.07
C ALA A 38 19.70 4.02 0.02
N MET A 39 18.66 3.67 -0.76
CA MET A 39 18.13 2.32 -0.83
C MET A 39 19.19 1.28 -1.21
N ARG A 40 20.05 1.58 -2.20
CA ARG A 40 21.16 0.69 -2.57
C ARG A 40 22.16 0.47 -1.43
N ILE A 41 22.43 1.50 -0.62
CA ILE A 41 23.27 1.38 0.59
C ILE A 41 22.56 0.49 1.63
N LEU A 42 21.28 0.75 1.91
CA LEU A 42 20.51 0.01 2.90
C LEU A 42 20.41 -1.49 2.52
N LYS A 43 20.19 -1.79 1.25
CA LYS A 43 20.16 -3.18 0.73
C LYS A 43 21.51 -3.90 0.86
N ASN A 44 22.62 -3.18 1.00
CA ASN A 44 23.93 -3.80 1.25
C ASN A 44 24.09 -4.29 2.70
N VAL A 45 23.35 -3.67 3.63
CA VAL A 45 23.45 -4.00 5.08
C VAL A 45 22.23 -4.75 5.60
N SER A 46 21.12 -4.80 4.84
CA SER A 46 19.91 -5.51 5.23
C SER A 46 19.21 -6.14 4.04
N THR A 47 18.68 -7.36 4.21
CA THR A 47 17.81 -8.00 3.22
C THR A 47 16.43 -7.36 3.21
N HIS A 48 15.95 -6.91 4.37
CA HIS A 48 14.63 -6.30 4.54
C HIS A 48 14.75 -4.78 4.51
N CYS A 49 14.26 -4.20 3.42
CA CYS A 49 14.23 -2.76 3.24
C CYS A 49 12.89 -2.35 2.64
N TYR A 50 12.46 -1.12 2.93
CA TYR A 50 11.34 -0.51 2.25
C TYR A 50 11.63 0.92 1.81
N MET A 51 10.92 1.36 0.79
CA MET A 51 10.78 2.75 0.38
C MET A 51 9.32 3.05 0.10
N LEU A 52 8.81 4.10 0.72
CA LEU A 52 7.46 4.64 0.50
C LEU A 52 7.60 6.09 0.08
N GLU A 53 7.03 6.45 -1.06
CA GLU A 53 7.06 7.82 -1.57
C GLU A 53 5.78 8.15 -2.33
N SER A 54 5.60 9.43 -2.69
CA SER A 54 4.54 9.88 -3.57
C SER A 54 5.15 10.68 -4.73
N ALA A 55 4.64 10.44 -5.92
CA ALA A 55 5.04 11.20 -7.10
C ALA A 55 4.23 12.50 -7.29
N GLN A 56 3.22 12.75 -6.45
CA GLN A 56 2.47 14.00 -6.48
C GLN A 56 3.22 15.07 -5.69
N ALA A 57 3.53 16.17 -6.37
CA ALA A 57 4.26 17.32 -5.80
C ALA A 57 3.34 18.26 -4.99
N ASP A 58 2.41 17.74 -4.20
CA ASP A 58 1.62 18.57 -3.30
C ASP A 58 2.09 18.41 -1.84
N ASP A 59 1.89 19.44 -1.02
CA ASP A 59 2.31 19.48 0.38
C ASP A 59 1.67 18.38 1.25
N ARG A 60 0.67 17.66 0.70
CA ARG A 60 -0.08 16.65 1.44
C ARG A 60 0.47 15.24 1.25
N TRP A 61 0.95 14.91 0.04
CA TRP A 61 1.32 13.54 -0.34
C TRP A 61 2.79 13.40 -0.75
N GLY A 62 3.36 14.38 -1.45
CA GLY A 62 4.68 14.31 -2.07
C GLY A 62 5.84 14.86 -1.25
N ARG A 63 5.60 15.26 0.00
CA ARG A 63 6.64 15.92 0.79
C ARG A 63 7.77 14.99 1.21
N TYR A 64 7.45 13.75 1.57
CA TYR A 64 8.42 12.82 2.14
C TYR A 64 8.61 11.57 1.30
N THR A 65 9.87 11.09 1.25
CA THR A 65 10.20 9.69 0.94
C THR A 65 10.69 9.03 2.22
N PHE A 66 10.02 7.95 2.64
CA PHE A 66 10.39 7.16 3.80
C PHE A 66 11.16 5.92 3.40
N LEU A 67 12.28 5.66 4.08
CA LEU A 67 13.05 4.44 3.95
C LEU A 67 13.26 3.80 5.32
N GLY A 68 13.29 2.47 5.34
CA GLY A 68 13.68 1.70 6.50
C GLY A 68 14.42 0.44 6.11
N PHE A 69 15.15 -0.10 7.06
CA PHE A 69 15.94 -1.31 6.93
C PHE A 69 16.16 -1.96 8.29
N ASP A 70 16.57 -3.22 8.29
CA ASP A 70 16.89 -3.97 9.50
C ASP A 70 15.76 -3.91 10.54
N PRO A 71 14.58 -4.50 10.22
CA PRO A 71 13.42 -4.47 11.10
C PRO A 71 13.69 -5.21 12.40
N LYS A 72 13.09 -4.74 13.49
CA LYS A 72 13.11 -5.41 14.79
C LYS A 72 12.45 -6.77 14.77
N LEU A 73 11.41 -6.90 13.95
CA LEU A 73 10.58 -8.07 13.88
C LEU A 73 9.99 -8.21 12.48
N GLU A 74 10.03 -9.41 11.93
CA GLU A 74 9.26 -9.82 10.77
C GLU A 74 8.03 -10.60 11.24
N ILE A 75 6.84 -10.25 10.73
CA ILE A 75 5.56 -10.81 11.12
C ILE A 75 4.87 -11.30 9.87
N THR A 76 4.62 -12.59 9.79
CA THR A 76 3.97 -13.20 8.63
C THR A 76 2.80 -14.09 9.08
N CYS A 77 1.75 -14.14 8.25
CA CYS A 77 0.65 -15.07 8.47
C CYS A 77 0.29 -15.78 7.16
N ILE A 78 0.13 -17.09 7.20
CA ILE A 78 -0.39 -17.91 6.09
C ILE A 78 -1.42 -18.88 6.67
N ASP A 79 -2.66 -18.76 6.25
CA ASP A 79 -3.77 -19.63 6.64
C ASP A 79 -3.84 -19.86 8.18
N GLY A 80 -3.81 -18.75 8.93
CA GLY A 80 -3.87 -18.75 10.39
C GLY A 80 -2.59 -19.19 11.10
N LYS A 81 -1.53 -19.55 10.35
CA LYS A 81 -0.21 -19.82 10.93
C LYS A 81 0.59 -18.53 10.94
N MET A 82 0.61 -17.88 12.08
CA MET A 82 1.35 -16.64 12.29
C MET A 82 2.74 -16.92 12.83
N LYS A 83 3.72 -16.21 12.28
CA LYS A 83 5.11 -16.21 12.73
C LYS A 83 5.54 -14.79 13.07
N ALA A 84 6.22 -14.62 14.19
CA ALA A 84 6.79 -13.35 14.61
C ALA A 84 8.12 -13.61 15.32
N GLY A 85 9.22 -13.29 14.67
CA GLY A 85 10.55 -13.68 15.13
C GLY A 85 10.67 -15.20 15.29
N GLY A 86 11.02 -15.64 16.49
CA GLY A 86 11.13 -17.08 16.83
C GLY A 86 9.81 -17.76 17.21
N LEU A 87 8.72 -17.03 17.34
CA LEU A 87 7.42 -17.56 17.75
C LEU A 87 6.60 -17.98 16.54
N THR A 88 5.87 -19.08 16.68
CA THR A 88 4.85 -19.52 15.72
C THR A 88 3.58 -19.89 16.48
N VAL A 89 2.47 -19.29 16.12
CA VAL A 89 1.16 -19.51 16.73
C VAL A 89 0.13 -19.78 15.64
N ARG A 90 -0.95 -20.52 16.00
CA ARG A 90 -2.15 -20.58 15.18
C ARG A 90 -3.19 -19.62 15.73
N THR A 91 -3.78 -18.85 14.85
CA THR A 91 -4.80 -17.86 15.20
C THR A 91 -5.83 -17.74 14.09
N ASP A 92 -7.08 -17.51 14.49
CA ASP A 92 -8.16 -17.14 13.58
C ASP A 92 -8.33 -15.60 13.53
N ASP A 93 -7.54 -14.86 14.33
CA ASP A 93 -7.54 -13.41 14.41
C ASP A 93 -6.08 -12.89 14.48
N PRO A 94 -5.43 -12.71 13.34
CA PRO A 94 -4.08 -12.13 13.29
C PRO A 94 -4.01 -10.71 13.85
N SER A 95 -5.10 -9.93 13.77
CA SER A 95 -5.11 -8.53 14.23
C SER A 95 -4.96 -8.42 15.73
N GLN A 96 -5.45 -9.39 16.52
CA GLN A 96 -5.27 -9.39 17.95
C GLN A 96 -3.77 -9.39 18.33
N TYR A 97 -2.98 -10.24 17.70
CA TYR A 97 -1.54 -10.29 17.95
C TYR A 97 -0.83 -8.99 17.57
N LEU A 98 -1.20 -8.42 16.41
CA LEU A 98 -0.65 -7.14 15.96
C LEU A 98 -1.00 -6.00 16.93
N ARG A 99 -2.22 -6.01 17.47
CA ARG A 99 -2.69 -5.04 18.46
C ARG A 99 -1.93 -5.16 19.77
N GLU A 100 -1.72 -6.38 20.27
CA GLU A 100 -0.89 -6.64 21.46
C GLU A 100 0.54 -6.17 21.27
N LEU A 101 1.13 -6.43 20.09
CA LEU A 101 2.47 -5.94 19.74
C LEU A 101 2.53 -4.41 19.75
N LEU A 102 1.64 -3.74 19.02
CA LEU A 102 1.62 -2.27 18.94
C LEU A 102 1.36 -1.61 20.29
N SER A 103 0.61 -2.26 21.20
CA SER A 103 0.37 -1.74 22.55
C SER A 103 1.64 -1.56 23.38
N SER A 104 2.75 -2.21 23.00
CA SER A 104 4.07 -2.09 23.64
C SER A 104 4.97 -1.03 22.99
N TYR A 105 4.42 -0.27 22.03
CA TYR A 105 5.17 0.73 21.26
C TYR A 105 4.47 2.09 21.21
N ARG A 106 3.63 2.42 22.21
CA ARG A 106 2.96 3.73 22.27
C ARG A 106 3.97 4.86 22.25
N SER A 107 3.84 5.80 21.32
CA SER A 107 4.78 6.89 21.07
C SER A 107 4.09 8.25 21.13
N PRO A 108 4.74 9.29 21.69
CA PRO A 108 4.26 10.66 21.56
C PRO A 108 4.42 11.14 20.12
N ARG A 109 3.58 12.11 19.75
CA ARG A 109 3.69 12.80 18.47
C ARG A 109 4.39 14.15 18.67
N PHE A 110 5.24 14.50 17.69
CA PHE A 110 5.88 15.80 17.61
C PHE A 110 5.60 16.46 16.26
N ASP A 111 5.12 17.69 16.26
CA ASP A 111 4.74 18.43 15.05
C ASP A 111 5.92 18.75 14.13
N TYR A 112 7.14 18.73 14.65
CA TYR A 112 8.36 18.94 13.86
C TYR A 112 8.85 17.69 13.13
N LEU A 113 8.28 16.51 13.45
CA LEU A 113 8.60 15.24 12.79
C LEU A 113 7.65 14.96 11.62
N PRO A 114 8.08 14.13 10.66
CA PRO A 114 7.21 13.65 9.60
C PRO A 114 6.05 12.82 10.13
N SER A 115 5.07 12.54 9.27
CA SER A 115 3.85 11.80 9.63
C SER A 115 4.11 10.35 10.05
N PHE A 116 5.22 9.77 9.63
CA PHE A 116 5.65 8.41 9.97
C PHE A 116 7.00 8.45 10.68
N THR A 117 7.06 7.94 11.90
CA THR A 117 8.25 7.95 12.74
C THR A 117 8.74 6.56 13.16
N GLY A 118 7.99 5.51 12.79
CA GLY A 118 8.24 4.11 13.10
C GLY A 118 6.94 3.36 13.30
N GLY A 119 6.96 2.06 13.08
CA GLY A 119 5.76 1.23 13.16
C GLY A 119 5.84 -0.04 12.33
N LEU A 120 4.67 -0.60 12.01
CA LEU A 120 4.52 -1.71 11.10
C LEU A 120 4.45 -1.20 9.66
N VAL A 121 5.25 -1.80 8.78
CA VAL A 121 5.28 -1.51 7.34
C VAL A 121 5.20 -2.81 6.57
N GLY A 122 4.39 -2.84 5.52
CA GLY A 122 4.24 -4.02 4.65
C GLY A 122 2.84 -4.12 4.07
N ASP A 123 2.29 -5.34 4.02
CA ASP A 123 1.01 -5.59 3.40
C ASP A 123 0.08 -6.54 4.18
N PHE A 124 -1.21 -6.30 3.99
CA PHE A 124 -2.30 -7.24 4.21
C PHE A 124 -2.81 -7.68 2.84
N SER A 125 -2.81 -8.97 2.56
CA SER A 125 -3.27 -9.47 1.25
C SER A 125 -4.78 -9.28 1.06
N TYR A 126 -5.25 -9.40 -0.20
CA TYR A 126 -6.68 -9.51 -0.49
C TYR A 126 -7.34 -10.64 0.31
N ASP A 127 -6.63 -11.77 0.44
CA ASP A 127 -7.12 -12.99 1.08
C ASP A 127 -7.21 -12.88 2.61
N TYR A 128 -6.70 -11.77 3.21
CA TYR A 128 -6.90 -11.44 4.62
C TYR A 128 -8.38 -11.29 5.00
N LEU A 129 -9.24 -10.97 4.03
CA LEU A 129 -10.70 -10.89 4.21
C LEU A 129 -11.30 -12.12 4.92
N LYS A 130 -10.73 -13.31 4.73
CA LYS A 130 -11.23 -14.54 5.39
C LYS A 130 -11.24 -14.50 6.91
N TYR A 131 -10.43 -13.62 7.52
CA TYR A 131 -10.38 -13.45 8.99
C TYR A 131 -11.49 -12.54 9.49
N SER A 132 -11.85 -11.51 8.76
CA SER A 132 -12.96 -10.61 9.12
C SER A 132 -14.33 -11.11 8.63
N GLU A 133 -14.36 -11.89 7.53
CA GLU A 133 -15.56 -12.39 6.88
C GLU A 133 -15.45 -13.90 6.59
N PRO A 134 -15.63 -14.77 7.58
CA PRO A 134 -15.47 -16.24 7.45
C PRO A 134 -16.42 -16.89 6.44
N SER A 135 -17.47 -16.20 6.00
CA SER A 135 -18.38 -16.64 4.94
C SER A 135 -17.78 -16.58 3.55
N VAL A 136 -16.66 -15.85 3.38
CA VAL A 136 -15.95 -15.73 2.12
C VAL A 136 -14.83 -16.78 2.06
N ARG A 137 -14.91 -17.66 1.06
CA ARG A 137 -13.83 -18.58 0.74
C ARG A 137 -12.94 -17.93 -0.31
N CYS A 138 -11.73 -17.56 0.06
CA CYS A 138 -10.68 -17.21 -0.89
C CYS A 138 -10.31 -18.47 -1.70
N GLY A 139 -9.83 -18.28 -2.94
CA GLY A 139 -9.53 -19.42 -3.81
C GLY A 139 -8.58 -20.45 -3.16
N GLU A 140 -8.78 -21.72 -3.47
CA GLU A 140 -8.03 -22.82 -2.84
C GLU A 140 -6.63 -23.05 -3.42
N GLN A 141 -6.40 -22.61 -4.67
CA GLN A 141 -5.13 -22.80 -5.36
C GLN A 141 -4.12 -21.72 -4.94
N ASP A 142 -3.02 -22.14 -4.32
CA ASP A 142 -1.91 -21.28 -3.91
C ASP A 142 -0.57 -22.02 -4.03
N GLU A 143 -0.13 -22.19 -5.26
CA GLU A 143 1.14 -22.87 -5.56
C GLU A 143 2.36 -22.09 -5.05
N ASP A 144 2.22 -20.78 -4.89
CA ASP A 144 3.32 -19.88 -4.51
C ASP A 144 3.36 -19.55 -3.02
N SER A 145 2.39 -20.03 -2.22
CA SER A 145 2.31 -19.81 -0.77
C SER A 145 2.32 -18.32 -0.42
N PHE A 146 1.37 -17.55 -0.97
CA PHE A 146 1.23 -16.15 -0.66
C PHE A 146 0.82 -15.93 0.80
N LYS A 147 1.44 -14.93 1.42
CA LYS A 147 1.13 -14.56 2.79
C LYS A 147 -0.19 -13.80 2.87
N ASP A 148 -0.94 -14.01 3.93
CA ASP A 148 -2.13 -13.22 4.25
C ASP A 148 -1.72 -11.88 4.91
N VAL A 149 -0.62 -11.91 5.68
CA VAL A 149 0.02 -10.75 6.32
C VAL A 149 1.52 -10.86 6.11
N ASP A 150 2.14 -9.79 5.65
CA ASP A 150 3.60 -9.65 5.55
C ASP A 150 4.00 -8.26 6.05
N LEU A 151 4.27 -8.15 7.34
CA LEU A 151 4.58 -6.91 8.03
C LEU A 151 5.95 -6.97 8.70
N MET A 152 6.60 -5.84 8.77
CA MET A 152 7.87 -5.66 9.46
C MET A 152 7.76 -4.49 10.43
N LEU A 153 8.30 -4.67 11.65
CA LEU A 153 8.35 -3.64 12.67
C LEU A 153 9.66 -2.87 12.57
N PHE A 154 9.57 -1.58 12.24
CA PHE A 154 10.70 -0.69 12.13
C PHE A 154 10.70 0.35 13.26
N ASP A 155 11.80 0.42 13.98
CA ASP A 155 12.04 1.45 14.99
C ASP A 155 12.96 2.57 14.50
N LYS A 156 13.49 2.44 13.28
CA LYS A 156 14.34 3.42 12.61
C LYS A 156 13.69 3.84 11.29
N VAL A 157 13.66 5.15 11.05
CA VAL A 157 13.12 5.72 9.81
C VAL A 157 14.08 6.77 9.26
N ILE A 158 14.29 6.74 7.97
CA ILE A 158 15.00 7.75 7.20
C ILE A 158 13.96 8.48 6.35
N ALA A 159 13.69 9.75 6.62
CA ALA A 159 12.71 10.55 5.91
C ALA A 159 13.38 11.65 5.10
N PHE A 160 13.31 11.59 3.78
CA PHE A 160 13.73 12.66 2.89
C PHE A 160 12.61 13.71 2.83
N ASP A 161 12.84 14.90 3.36
CA ASP A 161 11.95 16.06 3.25
C ASP A 161 12.31 16.85 1.99
N HIS A 162 11.56 16.63 0.92
CA HIS A 162 11.81 17.26 -0.39
C HIS A 162 11.54 18.76 -0.40
N VAL A 163 10.68 19.26 0.49
CA VAL A 163 10.39 20.69 0.61
C VAL A 163 11.53 21.43 1.31
N ARG A 164 12.04 20.86 2.42
CA ARG A 164 13.11 21.48 3.21
C ARG A 164 14.51 21.08 2.75
N GLN A 165 14.65 20.20 1.78
CA GLN A 165 15.91 19.65 1.29
C GLN A 165 16.78 19.07 2.40
N LYS A 166 16.14 18.28 3.29
CA LYS A 166 16.77 17.65 4.43
C LYS A 166 16.44 16.17 4.50
N ILE A 167 17.29 15.44 5.19
CA ILE A 167 17.01 14.07 5.63
C ILE A 167 16.80 14.12 7.14
N VAL A 168 15.64 13.69 7.60
CA VAL A 168 15.31 13.51 9.01
C VAL A 168 15.58 12.05 9.36
N LEU A 169 16.53 11.80 10.22
CA LEU A 169 16.86 10.49 10.76
C LEU A 169 16.15 10.31 12.11
N ILE A 170 15.44 9.21 12.27
CA ILE A 170 14.61 8.95 13.44
C ILE A 170 14.97 7.58 14.00
N VAL A 171 15.15 7.51 15.32
CA VAL A 171 15.34 6.26 16.08
C VAL A 171 14.40 6.28 17.28
N ASN A 172 13.54 5.28 17.40
CA ASN A 172 12.63 5.14 18.52
C ASN A 172 13.37 4.46 19.70
N MET A 173 13.59 5.21 20.77
CA MET A 173 14.18 4.69 22.01
C MET A 173 13.12 4.12 22.93
N ALA A 174 13.43 3.07 23.68
CA ALA A 174 12.59 2.59 24.76
C ALA A 174 12.69 3.51 25.98
N LEU A 175 11.56 3.77 26.64
CA LEU A 175 11.47 4.63 27.82
C LEU A 175 11.66 3.88 29.16
N SER A 176 11.88 2.57 29.13
CA SER A 176 12.10 1.75 30.34
C SER A 176 13.39 2.11 31.10
N ASP A 177 14.42 2.59 30.40
CA ASP A 177 15.65 3.14 30.95
C ASP A 177 16.06 4.32 30.06
N VAL A 178 15.73 5.52 30.53
CA VAL A 178 15.80 6.74 29.70
C VAL A 178 17.26 7.09 29.36
N GLU A 179 18.18 7.03 30.32
CA GLU A 179 19.58 7.42 30.09
C GLU A 179 20.28 6.45 29.13
N VAL A 180 20.13 5.16 29.36
CA VAL A 180 20.67 4.11 28.48
C VAL A 180 20.03 4.17 27.08
N GLY A 181 18.71 4.29 27.01
CA GLY A 181 17.96 4.40 25.76
C GLY A 181 18.38 5.62 24.94
N TYR A 182 18.51 6.78 25.58
CA TYR A 182 18.94 8.04 24.94
C TYR A 182 20.34 7.93 24.34
N ASN A 183 21.30 7.44 25.11
CA ASN A 183 22.68 7.29 24.67
C ASN A 183 22.79 6.26 23.51
N LYS A 184 22.04 5.15 23.59
CA LYS A 184 21.98 4.15 22.53
C LYS A 184 21.39 4.74 21.24
N ALA A 185 20.24 5.39 21.32
CA ALA A 185 19.59 5.99 20.14
C ALA A 185 20.45 7.11 19.52
N LYS A 186 21.17 7.88 20.34
CA LYS A 186 22.14 8.86 19.84
C LYS A 186 23.25 8.19 19.02
N LEU A 187 23.82 7.09 19.51
CA LEU A 187 24.84 6.33 18.78
C LEU A 187 24.27 5.75 17.47
N GLU A 188 23.05 5.23 17.48
CA GLU A 188 22.38 4.74 16.28
C GLU A 188 22.14 5.85 15.25
N LEU A 189 21.76 7.07 15.68
CA LEU A 189 21.66 8.23 14.79
C LEU A 189 23.01 8.60 14.15
N GLU A 190 24.10 8.57 14.93
CA GLU A 190 25.47 8.80 14.42
C GLU A 190 25.88 7.73 13.39
N GLN A 191 25.53 6.46 13.63
CA GLN A 191 25.75 5.36 12.70
C GLN A 191 24.94 5.52 11.41
N LEU A 192 23.67 5.95 11.50
CA LEU A 192 22.84 6.23 10.33
C LEU A 192 23.43 7.35 9.47
N VAL A 193 23.90 8.43 10.08
CA VAL A 193 24.59 9.52 9.37
C VAL A 193 25.83 8.99 8.65
N SER A 194 26.66 8.20 9.34
CA SER A 194 27.85 7.59 8.75
C SER A 194 27.49 6.65 7.61
N LEU A 195 26.49 5.78 7.79
CA LEU A 195 26.03 4.83 6.79
C LEU A 195 25.61 5.55 5.49
N LEU A 196 24.80 6.61 5.58
CA LEU A 196 24.36 7.35 4.41
C LEU A 196 25.51 8.09 3.69
N LYS A 197 26.52 8.57 4.46
CA LYS A 197 27.66 9.32 3.89
C LYS A 197 28.73 8.42 3.28
N THR A 198 28.98 7.26 3.85
CA THR A 198 30.16 6.44 3.54
C THR A 198 29.84 4.98 3.24
N GLY A 199 28.57 4.59 3.34
CA GLY A 199 28.15 3.21 3.08
C GLY A 199 28.35 2.80 1.62
N GLU A 200 28.75 1.56 1.41
CA GLU A 200 28.90 0.99 0.07
C GLU A 200 27.52 0.62 -0.50
N LYS A 201 27.35 0.88 -1.80
CA LYS A 201 26.13 0.52 -2.54
C LYS A 201 26.16 -0.96 -2.91
N LYS A 202 25.06 -1.66 -2.69
CA LYS A 202 24.92 -3.04 -3.16
C LYS A 202 24.97 -3.11 -4.67
N GLN A 203 25.82 -3.98 -5.17
CA GLN A 203 25.84 -4.36 -6.58
C GLN A 203 24.85 -5.51 -6.76
N GLU A 204 23.76 -5.28 -7.45
CA GLU A 204 22.76 -6.30 -7.77
C GLU A 204 22.68 -6.50 -9.28
N ALA A 205 22.43 -7.74 -9.70
CA ALA A 205 22.10 -7.99 -11.09
C ALA A 205 20.76 -7.30 -11.44
N PRO A 206 20.67 -6.61 -12.58
CA PRO A 206 19.41 -6.03 -13.04
C PRO A 206 18.34 -7.12 -13.18
N GLY A 207 17.09 -6.73 -12.98
CA GLY A 207 15.96 -7.62 -13.17
C GLY A 207 15.86 -8.10 -14.62
N ARG A 208 15.65 -9.40 -14.83
CA ARG A 208 15.57 -9.98 -16.17
C ARG A 208 14.42 -10.99 -16.27
N LEU A 209 13.57 -10.81 -17.28
CA LEU A 209 12.59 -11.80 -17.70
C LEU A 209 13.32 -12.94 -18.44
N LEU A 210 13.12 -14.17 -18.00
CA LEU A 210 13.74 -15.37 -18.60
C LEU A 210 12.78 -16.08 -19.60
N GLY A 211 11.62 -15.53 -19.85
CA GLY A 211 10.62 -16.08 -20.76
C GLY A 211 9.47 -15.11 -21.00
N GLU A 212 8.50 -15.56 -21.78
CA GLU A 212 7.31 -14.78 -22.07
C GLU A 212 6.43 -14.60 -20.83
N VAL A 213 5.80 -13.44 -20.73
CA VAL A 213 4.79 -13.13 -19.70
C VAL A 213 3.47 -13.77 -20.12
N THR A 214 3.01 -14.77 -19.37
CA THR A 214 1.82 -15.55 -19.70
C THR A 214 0.69 -15.32 -18.71
N PRO A 215 -0.57 -15.20 -19.17
CA PRO A 215 -1.73 -15.09 -18.30
C PRO A 215 -2.09 -16.45 -17.65
N LEU A 216 -2.64 -16.40 -16.44
CA LEU A 216 -3.17 -17.57 -15.72
C LEU A 216 -4.43 -18.10 -16.43
N PHE A 217 -5.34 -17.22 -16.83
CA PHE A 217 -6.53 -17.55 -17.58
C PHE A 217 -6.35 -17.15 -19.05
N SER A 218 -6.65 -18.08 -19.96
CA SER A 218 -6.74 -17.76 -21.39
C SER A 218 -7.88 -16.76 -21.63
N LYS A 219 -7.91 -16.17 -22.83
CA LYS A 219 -9.00 -15.26 -23.23
C LYS A 219 -10.36 -15.95 -23.11
N GLU A 220 -10.47 -17.20 -23.57
CA GLU A 220 -11.70 -17.99 -23.54
C GLU A 220 -12.15 -18.27 -22.09
N GLN A 221 -11.23 -18.63 -21.21
CA GLN A 221 -11.52 -18.86 -19.79
C GLN A 221 -12.00 -17.60 -19.10
N PHE A 222 -11.31 -16.46 -19.32
CA PHE A 222 -11.69 -15.19 -18.73
C PHE A 222 -13.06 -14.72 -19.24
N CYS A 223 -13.32 -14.83 -20.56
CA CYS A 223 -14.62 -14.50 -21.15
C CYS A 223 -15.75 -15.36 -20.57
N ALA A 224 -15.50 -16.65 -20.31
CA ALA A 224 -16.47 -17.52 -19.66
C ALA A 224 -16.78 -17.08 -18.23
N MET A 225 -15.76 -16.66 -17.46
CA MET A 225 -15.97 -16.10 -16.11
C MET A 225 -16.81 -14.81 -16.17
N VAL A 226 -16.56 -13.93 -17.15
CA VAL A 226 -17.35 -12.72 -17.35
C VAL A 226 -18.82 -13.05 -17.63
N GLU A 227 -19.12 -14.01 -18.50
CA GLU A 227 -20.50 -14.41 -18.78
C GLU A 227 -21.19 -15.01 -17.55
N THR A 228 -20.48 -15.80 -16.74
CA THR A 228 -21.01 -16.30 -15.46
C THR A 228 -21.30 -15.16 -14.50
N ALA A 229 -20.42 -14.19 -14.37
CA ALA A 229 -20.62 -13.00 -13.54
C ALA A 229 -21.84 -12.19 -14.01
N LYS A 230 -22.01 -12.00 -15.33
CA LYS A 230 -23.18 -11.33 -15.90
C LYS A 230 -24.49 -12.09 -15.61
N HIS A 231 -24.44 -13.42 -15.55
CA HIS A 231 -25.60 -14.21 -15.12
C HIS A 231 -26.00 -13.85 -13.69
N HIS A 232 -25.06 -13.82 -12.73
CA HIS A 232 -25.33 -13.41 -11.35
C HIS A 232 -25.84 -11.97 -11.22
N ILE A 233 -25.38 -11.06 -12.08
CA ILE A 233 -25.92 -9.69 -12.14
C ILE A 233 -27.39 -9.70 -12.59
N ARG A 234 -27.75 -10.47 -13.61
CA ARG A 234 -29.14 -10.57 -14.10
C ARG A 234 -30.09 -11.24 -13.10
N GLU A 235 -29.59 -12.22 -12.34
CA GLU A 235 -30.34 -12.86 -11.25
C GLU A 235 -30.49 -11.95 -10.00
N GLY A 236 -29.78 -10.84 -9.94
CA GLY A 236 -29.86 -9.88 -8.84
C GLY A 236 -28.97 -10.20 -7.63
N ASP A 237 -28.04 -11.13 -7.77
CA ASP A 237 -27.08 -11.47 -6.71
C ASP A 237 -26.13 -10.31 -6.40
N ILE A 238 -25.68 -9.62 -7.45
CA ILE A 238 -24.73 -8.50 -7.41
C ILE A 238 -25.07 -7.45 -8.47
N PHE A 239 -24.55 -6.23 -8.31
CA PHE A 239 -24.64 -5.16 -9.30
C PHE A 239 -23.39 -5.08 -10.16
N GLN A 240 -22.22 -5.32 -9.53
CA GLN A 240 -20.90 -5.26 -10.13
C GLN A 240 -19.98 -6.25 -9.45
N ILE A 241 -19.00 -6.77 -10.20
CA ILE A 241 -17.92 -7.61 -9.70
C ILE A 241 -16.62 -7.29 -10.44
N VAL A 242 -15.49 -7.34 -9.74
CA VAL A 242 -14.18 -7.16 -10.37
C VAL A 242 -13.50 -8.51 -10.51
N LEU A 243 -13.35 -8.97 -11.75
CA LEU A 243 -12.61 -10.18 -12.08
C LEU A 243 -11.18 -9.83 -12.48
N SER A 244 -10.22 -10.68 -12.12
CA SER A 244 -8.82 -10.42 -12.37
C SER A 244 -8.10 -11.56 -13.07
N ASN A 245 -6.99 -11.23 -13.73
CA ASN A 245 -6.08 -12.21 -14.33
C ASN A 245 -4.66 -11.94 -13.86
N ARG A 246 -3.92 -13.00 -13.55
CA ARG A 246 -2.53 -12.96 -13.12
C ARG A 246 -1.62 -13.27 -14.30
N LEU A 247 -0.71 -12.37 -14.60
CA LEU A 247 0.38 -12.58 -15.55
C LEU A 247 1.62 -13.02 -14.79
N SER A 248 2.40 -13.94 -15.34
CA SER A 248 3.65 -14.36 -14.70
C SER A 248 4.69 -14.78 -15.73
N ALA A 249 5.98 -14.64 -15.32
CA ALA A 249 7.12 -15.12 -16.09
C ALA A 249 8.24 -15.58 -15.15
N PRO A 250 9.11 -16.49 -15.57
CA PRO A 250 10.38 -16.74 -14.88
C PRO A 250 11.20 -15.45 -14.84
N PHE A 251 11.83 -15.16 -13.68
CA PHE A 251 12.51 -13.90 -13.45
C PHE A 251 13.71 -14.07 -12.52
N GLU A 252 14.80 -13.38 -12.82
CA GLU A 252 15.98 -13.28 -11.98
C GLU A 252 16.37 -11.82 -11.72
N GLY A 253 17.29 -11.57 -10.78
CA GLY A 253 17.74 -10.24 -10.42
C GLY A 253 16.77 -9.49 -9.50
N SER A 254 16.95 -8.17 -9.36
CA SER A 254 16.19 -7.29 -8.47
C SER A 254 15.07 -6.53 -9.21
N LEU A 255 13.99 -6.24 -8.50
CA LEU A 255 12.92 -5.35 -8.99
C LEU A 255 13.24 -3.85 -8.77
N LEU A 256 14.40 -3.49 -8.20
CA LEU A 256 14.70 -2.09 -7.91
C LEU A 256 14.76 -1.23 -9.19
N ASP A 257 15.34 -1.75 -10.27
CA ASP A 257 15.38 -1.03 -11.53
C ASP A 257 14.00 -0.96 -12.20
N THR A 258 13.18 -2.02 -12.07
CA THR A 258 11.75 -1.96 -12.44
C THR A 258 11.03 -0.84 -11.69
N TYR A 259 11.27 -0.70 -10.40
CA TYR A 259 10.73 0.40 -9.60
C TYR A 259 11.18 1.77 -10.11
N ARG A 260 12.46 1.93 -10.43
CA ARG A 260 13.01 3.17 -11.00
C ARG A 260 12.31 3.57 -12.30
N VAL A 261 12.06 2.59 -13.18
CA VAL A 261 11.32 2.82 -14.44
C VAL A 261 9.86 3.17 -14.13
N LEU A 262 9.19 2.45 -13.22
CA LEU A 262 7.79 2.76 -12.84
C LEU A 262 7.63 4.21 -12.36
N ARG A 263 8.58 4.75 -11.62
CA ARG A 263 8.57 6.16 -11.17
C ARG A 263 8.49 7.15 -12.32
N THR A 264 9.01 6.80 -13.48
CA THR A 264 9.07 7.69 -14.67
C THR A 264 7.89 7.51 -15.59
N ILE A 265 7.43 6.27 -15.81
CA ILE A 265 6.36 5.98 -16.79
C ILE A 265 4.97 5.96 -16.18
N ASN A 266 4.86 5.74 -14.88
CA ASN A 266 3.58 5.66 -14.18
C ASN A 266 3.63 6.30 -12.79
N PRO A 267 4.01 7.59 -12.67
CA PRO A 267 4.04 8.28 -11.39
C PRO A 267 2.66 8.27 -10.74
N SER A 268 2.60 7.93 -9.45
CA SER A 268 1.36 7.70 -8.70
C SER A 268 1.45 8.28 -7.29
N PRO A 269 0.30 8.56 -6.61
CA PRO A 269 0.29 9.05 -5.23
C PRO A 269 0.99 8.12 -4.25
N TYR A 270 0.97 6.82 -4.49
CA TYR A 270 1.66 5.83 -3.70
C TYR A 270 2.65 5.06 -4.57
N MET A 271 3.92 5.33 -4.36
CA MET A 271 5.03 4.61 -4.95
C MET A 271 5.71 3.82 -3.85
N PHE A 272 5.96 2.54 -4.06
CA PHE A 272 6.56 1.71 -3.03
C PHE A 272 7.47 0.63 -3.59
N TYR A 273 8.51 0.34 -2.81
CA TYR A 273 9.43 -0.76 -3.04
C TYR A 273 9.71 -1.47 -1.73
N PHE A 274 9.63 -2.80 -1.76
CA PHE A 274 9.96 -3.67 -0.63
C PHE A 274 10.94 -4.74 -1.07
N SER A 275 11.95 -4.98 -0.26
CA SER A 275 12.77 -6.18 -0.38
C SER A 275 12.69 -7.01 0.89
N GLY A 276 12.64 -8.32 0.75
CA GLY A 276 12.59 -9.29 1.83
C GLY A 276 13.29 -10.58 1.44
N THR A 277 13.22 -11.58 2.31
CA THR A 277 13.89 -12.86 2.09
C THR A 277 13.29 -13.64 0.91
N ASP A 278 11.97 -13.66 0.79
CA ASP A 278 11.23 -14.51 -0.16
C ASP A 278 10.36 -13.71 -1.13
N VAL A 279 10.13 -12.44 -0.87
CA VAL A 279 9.30 -11.54 -1.70
C VAL A 279 10.01 -10.22 -1.93
N GLU A 280 9.94 -9.73 -3.14
CA GLU A 280 10.32 -8.37 -3.53
C GLU A 280 9.15 -7.75 -4.28
N VAL A 281 8.78 -6.49 -3.96
CA VAL A 281 7.60 -5.81 -4.49
C VAL A 281 8.00 -4.44 -5.01
N ALA A 282 7.51 -4.09 -6.20
CA ALA A 282 7.61 -2.75 -6.78
C ALA A 282 6.24 -2.30 -7.27
N GLY A 283 5.79 -1.12 -6.90
CA GLY A 283 4.45 -0.68 -7.25
C GLY A 283 4.23 0.82 -7.33
N ALA A 284 3.13 1.16 -8.00
CA ALA A 284 2.71 2.53 -8.30
C ALA A 284 1.18 2.64 -8.21
N SER A 285 0.63 2.65 -6.99
CA SER A 285 -0.82 2.68 -6.78
C SER A 285 -1.38 4.09 -6.86
N PRO A 286 -2.44 4.31 -7.63
CA PRO A 286 -3.11 5.61 -7.68
C PRO A 286 -4.14 5.81 -6.57
N GLU A 287 -4.46 4.76 -5.79
CA GLU A 287 -5.67 4.75 -4.97
C GLU A 287 -5.38 4.44 -3.50
N THR A 288 -5.84 5.33 -2.61
CA THR A 288 -5.83 5.10 -1.16
C THR A 288 -6.84 4.01 -0.81
N LEU A 289 -6.45 3.06 0.04
CA LEU A 289 -7.40 2.14 0.66
C LEU A 289 -8.10 2.85 1.83
N VAL A 290 -7.37 3.14 2.88
CA VAL A 290 -7.86 3.88 4.04
C VAL A 290 -6.70 4.59 4.74
N LYS A 291 -6.98 5.80 5.21
CA LYS A 291 -6.06 6.62 5.99
C LYS A 291 -6.69 6.93 7.33
N LEU A 292 -5.93 6.77 8.40
CA LEU A 292 -6.30 7.18 9.76
C LEU A 292 -5.28 8.20 10.24
N LYS A 293 -5.76 9.40 10.55
CA LYS A 293 -4.91 10.47 11.08
C LYS A 293 -5.63 11.20 12.21
N ASP A 294 -5.03 11.18 13.38
CA ASP A 294 -5.53 11.88 14.57
C ASP A 294 -7.02 11.55 14.88
N GLY A 295 -7.37 10.27 14.77
CA GLY A 295 -8.72 9.76 15.01
C GLY A 295 -9.70 9.97 13.85
N VAL A 296 -9.27 10.53 12.72
CA VAL A 296 -10.11 10.76 11.53
C VAL A 296 -9.73 9.78 10.42
N LEU A 297 -10.73 9.03 9.98
CA LEU A 297 -10.65 8.11 8.85
C LEU A 297 -10.97 8.83 7.54
N HIS A 298 -10.26 8.49 6.48
CA HIS A 298 -10.56 8.93 5.12
C HIS A 298 -10.43 7.77 4.14
N THR A 299 -11.32 7.76 3.14
CA THR A 299 -11.16 6.99 1.90
C THR A 299 -11.49 7.91 0.72
N PHE A 300 -10.89 7.62 -0.44
CA PHE A 300 -10.92 8.49 -1.61
C PHE A 300 -11.39 7.70 -2.84
N PRO A 301 -12.69 7.40 -2.97
CA PRO A 301 -13.22 6.71 -4.14
C PRO A 301 -12.87 7.45 -5.43
N LEU A 302 -12.32 6.71 -6.39
CA LEU A 302 -12.00 7.19 -7.74
C LEU A 302 -12.74 6.32 -8.76
N ALA A 303 -13.45 6.94 -9.70
CA ALA A 303 -14.08 6.26 -10.83
C ALA A 303 -14.19 7.19 -12.02
N GLY A 304 -14.56 6.61 -13.16
CA GLY A 304 -14.60 7.35 -14.41
C GLY A 304 -13.23 7.77 -14.91
N THR A 305 -12.99 7.71 -16.19
CA THR A 305 -11.69 8.06 -16.75
C THR A 305 -11.85 8.81 -18.06
N ARG A 306 -11.09 9.90 -18.21
CA ARG A 306 -10.86 10.56 -19.51
C ARG A 306 -9.36 10.80 -19.69
N PRO A 307 -8.85 10.77 -20.91
CA PRO A 307 -7.47 11.21 -21.18
C PRO A 307 -7.32 12.71 -20.88
N ARG A 308 -6.10 13.16 -20.67
CA ARG A 308 -5.79 14.60 -20.60
C ARG A 308 -5.91 15.22 -21.98
N GLY A 309 -6.45 16.44 -22.04
CA GLY A 309 -6.48 17.23 -23.24
C GLY A 309 -5.10 17.71 -23.69
N LYS A 310 -4.94 17.98 -24.96
CA LYS A 310 -3.68 18.57 -25.52
C LYS A 310 -3.61 20.09 -25.28
N THR A 311 -4.74 20.72 -25.03
CA THR A 311 -4.89 22.13 -24.67
C THR A 311 -5.77 22.26 -23.44
N ASP A 312 -5.74 23.43 -22.78
CA ASP A 312 -6.59 23.71 -21.63
C ASP A 312 -8.07 23.68 -21.96
N GLU A 313 -8.45 24.07 -23.20
CA GLU A 313 -9.83 24.04 -23.68
C GLU A 313 -10.31 22.60 -23.90
N GLU A 314 -9.46 21.76 -24.49
CA GLU A 314 -9.75 20.33 -24.67
C GLU A 314 -9.87 19.62 -23.32
N ASP A 315 -8.97 19.93 -22.37
CA ASP A 315 -8.97 19.37 -21.02
C ASP A 315 -10.29 19.71 -20.28
N LYS A 316 -10.74 20.95 -20.37
CA LYS A 316 -12.02 21.37 -19.80
C LYS A 316 -13.22 20.69 -20.47
N SER A 317 -13.21 20.53 -21.79
CA SER A 317 -14.28 19.84 -22.51
C SER A 317 -14.38 18.36 -22.11
N LEU A 318 -13.24 17.69 -21.91
CA LEU A 318 -13.18 16.32 -21.43
C LEU A 318 -13.66 16.20 -19.97
N GLU A 319 -13.34 17.18 -19.12
CA GLU A 319 -13.84 17.28 -17.75
C GLU A 319 -15.37 17.42 -17.73
N GLU A 320 -15.92 18.36 -18.51
CA GLU A 320 -17.36 18.55 -18.62
C GLU A 320 -18.06 17.29 -19.14
N SER A 321 -17.48 16.64 -20.16
CA SER A 321 -17.98 15.36 -20.67
C SER A 321 -18.00 14.27 -19.59
N LEU A 322 -16.97 14.19 -18.74
CA LEU A 322 -16.90 13.21 -17.67
C LEU A 322 -17.93 13.48 -16.57
N LEU A 323 -18.09 14.75 -16.17
CA LEU A 323 -19.06 15.16 -15.14
C LEU A 323 -20.53 15.08 -15.57
N HIS A 324 -20.80 14.94 -16.87
CA HIS A 324 -22.16 14.76 -17.42
C HIS A 324 -22.41 13.34 -17.90
N ASP A 325 -21.48 12.42 -17.74
CA ASP A 325 -21.64 11.01 -18.08
C ASP A 325 -22.44 10.30 -16.98
N GLU A 326 -23.72 10.06 -17.21
CA GLU A 326 -24.62 9.44 -16.23
C GLU A 326 -24.15 8.05 -15.77
N LYS A 327 -23.53 7.28 -16.65
CA LYS A 327 -22.99 5.95 -16.31
C LYS A 327 -21.81 6.04 -15.36
N GLU A 328 -20.83 6.92 -15.68
CA GLU A 328 -19.65 7.14 -14.84
C GLU A 328 -20.03 7.70 -13.47
N LEU A 329 -21.00 8.64 -13.43
CA LEU A 329 -21.52 9.19 -12.19
C LEU A 329 -22.26 8.14 -11.35
N ALA A 330 -23.04 7.27 -11.96
CA ALA A 330 -23.75 6.19 -11.25
C ALA A 330 -22.78 5.19 -10.63
N GLU A 331 -21.75 4.79 -11.36
CA GLU A 331 -20.68 3.92 -10.87
C GLU A 331 -19.91 4.60 -9.71
N HIS A 332 -19.54 5.87 -9.88
CA HIS A 332 -18.85 6.63 -8.85
C HIS A 332 -19.69 6.76 -7.56
N ASN A 333 -20.98 7.09 -7.67
CA ASN A 333 -21.88 7.17 -6.53
C ASN A 333 -21.99 5.85 -5.77
N MET A 334 -22.01 4.72 -6.49
CA MET A 334 -21.99 3.39 -5.88
C MET A 334 -20.71 3.18 -5.05
N LEU A 335 -19.55 3.59 -5.56
CA LEU A 335 -18.27 3.48 -4.83
C LEU A 335 -18.22 4.43 -3.62
N VAL A 336 -18.79 5.63 -3.73
CA VAL A 336 -18.92 6.56 -2.59
C VAL A 336 -19.80 5.94 -1.48
N ASP A 337 -20.95 5.36 -1.84
CA ASP A 337 -21.83 4.71 -0.89
C ASP A 337 -21.17 3.48 -0.25
N LEU A 338 -20.39 2.73 -1.02
CA LEU A 338 -19.61 1.60 -0.49
C LEU A 338 -18.56 2.09 0.52
N GLY A 339 -17.84 3.17 0.21
CA GLY A 339 -16.88 3.79 1.13
C GLY A 339 -17.54 4.32 2.41
N ARG A 340 -18.72 4.94 2.30
CA ARG A 340 -19.53 5.36 3.46
C ARG A 340 -19.94 4.16 4.33
N ASN A 341 -20.37 3.08 3.71
CA ASN A 341 -20.74 1.85 4.41
C ASN A 341 -19.54 1.22 5.13
N ASP A 342 -18.40 1.16 4.46
CA ASP A 342 -17.17 0.59 5.02
C ASP A 342 -16.68 1.39 6.23
N LEU A 343 -16.54 2.72 6.11
CA LEU A 343 -16.16 3.58 7.23
C LEU A 343 -17.21 3.57 8.34
N GLY A 344 -18.49 3.42 7.99
CA GLY A 344 -19.59 3.35 8.95
C GLY A 344 -19.47 2.22 9.96
N LYS A 345 -18.81 1.11 9.61
CA LYS A 345 -18.60 -0.03 10.51
C LYS A 345 -17.74 0.32 11.74
N VAL A 346 -16.82 1.26 11.59
CA VAL A 346 -15.80 1.61 12.59
C VAL A 346 -15.87 3.05 13.06
N SER A 347 -16.71 3.89 12.46
CA SER A 347 -16.86 5.30 12.81
C SER A 347 -17.89 5.54 13.91
N LYS A 348 -17.73 6.64 14.64
CA LYS A 348 -18.74 7.15 15.58
C LYS A 348 -20.02 7.46 14.81
N PHE A 349 -21.15 7.13 15.43
CA PHE A 349 -22.46 7.34 14.80
C PHE A 349 -22.68 8.80 14.39
N GLY A 350 -23.13 9.02 13.16
CA GLY A 350 -23.41 10.36 12.61
C GLY A 350 -22.19 11.15 12.15
N THR A 351 -20.96 10.59 12.19
CA THR A 351 -19.72 11.28 11.78
C THR A 351 -19.29 10.97 10.35
N VAL A 352 -19.88 9.96 9.71
CA VAL A 352 -19.57 9.63 8.32
C VAL A 352 -20.15 10.68 7.38
N GLN A 353 -19.28 11.34 6.64
CA GLN A 353 -19.63 12.46 5.75
C GLN A 353 -18.88 12.35 4.42
N VAL A 354 -19.49 12.84 3.36
CA VAL A 354 -18.83 13.10 2.08
C VAL A 354 -18.36 14.55 2.11
N GLU A 355 -17.06 14.77 2.35
CA GLU A 355 -16.48 16.12 2.42
C GLU A 355 -16.36 16.77 1.03
N LYS A 356 -16.06 15.95 0.04
CA LYS A 356 -15.89 16.37 -1.35
C LYS A 356 -16.57 15.35 -2.25
N LEU A 357 -17.46 15.80 -3.12
CA LEU A 357 -18.20 14.94 -4.04
C LEU A 357 -17.94 15.38 -5.48
N HIS A 358 -17.67 14.41 -6.37
CA HIS A 358 -17.51 14.63 -7.82
C HIS A 358 -16.43 15.66 -8.18
N SER A 359 -15.29 15.65 -7.52
CA SER A 359 -14.15 16.46 -7.93
C SER A 359 -13.39 15.81 -9.07
N ILE A 360 -12.81 16.64 -9.94
CA ILE A 360 -11.90 16.12 -10.95
C ILE A 360 -10.47 16.06 -10.40
N GLU A 361 -9.95 14.86 -10.34
CA GLU A 361 -8.57 14.58 -9.98
C GLU A 361 -7.74 14.37 -11.26
N ARG A 362 -6.76 15.27 -11.49
CA ARG A 362 -5.94 15.29 -12.70
C ARG A 362 -4.61 14.63 -12.42
N TYR A 363 -4.29 13.60 -13.23
CA TYR A 363 -3.00 12.94 -13.25
C TYR A 363 -2.25 13.30 -14.54
N SER A 364 -1.06 12.77 -14.72
CA SER A 364 -0.20 13.09 -15.87
C SER A 364 -0.84 12.77 -17.23
N HIS A 365 -1.59 11.67 -17.34
CA HIS A 365 -2.14 11.17 -18.61
C HIS A 365 -3.67 11.04 -18.62
N VAL A 366 -4.29 11.04 -17.45
CA VAL A 366 -5.74 10.83 -17.29
C VAL A 366 -6.30 11.76 -16.22
N MET A 367 -7.63 11.94 -16.24
CA MET A 367 -8.39 12.52 -15.15
C MET A 367 -9.48 11.56 -14.69
N HIS A 368 -9.84 11.62 -13.43
CA HIS A 368 -10.86 10.80 -12.79
C HIS A 368 -11.86 11.67 -12.02
N ILE A 369 -13.06 11.13 -11.79
CA ILE A 369 -13.98 11.66 -10.78
C ILE A 369 -13.51 11.14 -9.42
N GLY A 370 -13.25 12.05 -8.49
CA GLY A 370 -12.85 11.73 -7.12
C GLY A 370 -13.85 12.25 -6.10
N SER A 371 -13.97 11.55 -4.99
CA SER A 371 -14.70 12.00 -3.82
C SER A 371 -13.90 11.72 -2.56
N THR A 372 -14.21 12.42 -1.46
CA THR A 372 -13.59 12.19 -0.15
C THR A 372 -14.67 11.83 0.84
N VAL A 373 -14.57 10.65 1.42
CA VAL A 373 -15.42 10.21 2.52
C VAL A 373 -14.60 10.20 3.79
N ARG A 374 -15.12 10.82 4.86
CA ARG A 374 -14.50 10.84 6.18
C ARG A 374 -15.40 10.20 7.23
N GLY A 375 -14.80 9.81 8.36
CA GLY A 375 -15.48 9.42 9.58
C GLY A 375 -14.56 9.58 10.79
N GLU A 376 -15.10 9.77 11.99
CA GLU A 376 -14.32 9.75 13.21
C GLU A 376 -14.33 8.33 13.77
N ILE A 377 -13.13 7.75 13.96
CA ILE A 377 -13.02 6.40 14.49
C ILE A 377 -13.61 6.31 15.91
N ARG A 378 -14.30 5.22 16.23
CA ARG A 378 -14.80 4.98 17.58
C ARG A 378 -13.64 4.76 18.55
N ASP A 379 -13.86 5.09 19.82
CA ASP A 379 -12.83 4.99 20.85
C ASP A 379 -12.46 3.52 21.19
N ASP A 380 -13.30 2.55 20.80
CA ASP A 380 -13.09 1.11 20.94
C ASP A 380 -12.51 0.45 19.65
N ARG A 381 -12.08 1.24 18.69
CA ARG A 381 -11.56 0.79 17.39
C ARG A 381 -10.20 1.42 17.09
N ASP A 382 -9.43 0.74 16.25
CA ASP A 382 -8.08 1.15 15.87
C ASP A 382 -7.81 1.02 14.35
N ALA A 383 -6.57 1.21 13.94
CA ALA A 383 -6.14 1.11 12.55
C ALA A 383 -6.38 -0.28 11.95
N LEU A 384 -6.25 -1.34 12.74
CA LEU A 384 -6.48 -2.72 12.28
C LEU A 384 -7.96 -2.95 11.99
N ASP A 385 -8.85 -2.48 12.87
CA ASP A 385 -10.30 -2.51 12.63
C ASP A 385 -10.68 -1.73 11.36
N ALA A 386 -9.99 -0.61 11.08
CA ALA A 386 -10.24 0.18 9.88
C ALA A 386 -9.82 -0.59 8.60
N ILE A 387 -8.68 -1.29 8.62
CA ILE A 387 -8.26 -2.16 7.50
C ILE A 387 -9.30 -3.26 7.28
N GLU A 388 -9.72 -3.96 8.32
CA GLU A 388 -10.71 -5.05 8.25
C GLU A 388 -12.08 -4.57 7.74
N ALA A 389 -12.48 -3.36 8.09
CA ALA A 389 -13.74 -2.78 7.63
C ALA A 389 -13.75 -2.44 6.14
N VAL A 390 -12.61 -2.01 5.59
CA VAL A 390 -12.51 -1.49 4.23
C VAL A 390 -11.99 -2.53 3.25
N LEU A 391 -11.08 -3.43 3.66
CA LEU A 391 -10.48 -4.46 2.82
C LEU A 391 -11.49 -5.57 2.46
N PRO A 392 -11.57 -5.99 1.18
CA PRO A 392 -10.97 -5.36 0.02
C PRO A 392 -11.75 -4.12 -0.42
N ALA A 393 -11.06 -3.23 -1.13
CA ALA A 393 -11.69 -2.04 -1.71
C ALA A 393 -12.84 -2.42 -2.66
N GLY A 394 -13.83 -1.55 -2.78
CA GLY A 394 -14.95 -1.72 -3.70
C GLY A 394 -14.51 -1.85 -5.16
N THR A 395 -13.50 -1.08 -5.55
CA THR A 395 -12.87 -1.10 -6.87
C THR A 395 -12.14 -2.41 -7.19
N LEU A 396 -11.93 -3.29 -6.21
CA LEU A 396 -11.28 -4.59 -6.36
C LEU A 396 -12.21 -5.78 -6.00
N SER A 397 -13.43 -5.52 -5.57
CA SER A 397 -14.40 -6.54 -5.16
C SER A 397 -15.71 -6.43 -5.94
N GLY A 398 -16.61 -5.59 -5.53
CA GLY A 398 -17.89 -5.35 -6.18
C GLY A 398 -18.98 -4.98 -5.17
N ALA A 399 -20.22 -4.98 -5.63
CA ALA A 399 -21.37 -4.57 -4.84
C ALA A 399 -22.56 -5.55 -5.06
N PRO A 400 -23.20 -6.06 -4.00
CA PRO A 400 -22.79 -6.04 -2.59
C PRO A 400 -21.45 -6.76 -2.34
N LYS A 401 -20.58 -6.15 -1.50
CA LYS A 401 -19.17 -6.57 -1.34
C LYS A 401 -19.00 -8.05 -1.03
N ILE A 402 -19.65 -8.55 0.01
CA ILE A 402 -19.45 -9.94 0.49
C ILE A 402 -19.85 -10.96 -0.58
N ARG A 403 -21.01 -10.75 -1.23
CA ARG A 403 -21.46 -11.66 -2.30
C ARG A 403 -20.51 -11.61 -3.51
N ALA A 404 -20.05 -10.44 -3.88
CA ALA A 404 -19.05 -10.29 -4.94
C ALA A 404 -17.74 -11.04 -4.60
N CYS A 405 -17.25 -10.92 -3.35
CA CYS A 405 -16.05 -11.64 -2.90
C CYS A 405 -16.23 -13.16 -2.90
N GLN A 406 -17.41 -13.67 -2.53
CA GLN A 406 -17.71 -15.11 -2.64
C GLN A 406 -17.62 -15.59 -4.07
N LEU A 407 -18.25 -14.87 -5.01
CA LEU A 407 -18.22 -15.20 -6.43
C LEU A 407 -16.82 -15.09 -7.04
N ILE A 408 -16.02 -14.11 -6.60
CA ILE A 408 -14.60 -14.01 -7.00
C ILE A 408 -13.83 -15.26 -6.59
N GLY A 409 -14.01 -15.72 -5.35
CA GLY A 409 -13.37 -16.94 -4.87
C GLY A 409 -13.76 -18.17 -5.66
N GLU A 410 -15.04 -18.29 -6.03
CA GLU A 410 -15.57 -19.39 -6.84
C GLU A 410 -15.06 -19.35 -8.30
N LEU A 411 -15.08 -18.17 -8.93
CA LEU A 411 -14.76 -18.00 -10.34
C LEU A 411 -13.25 -18.03 -10.62
N GLU A 412 -12.47 -17.32 -9.83
CA GLU A 412 -11.01 -17.29 -9.99
C GLU A 412 -10.31 -18.52 -9.40
N ASN A 413 -10.85 -19.09 -8.32
CA ASN A 413 -10.37 -20.28 -7.60
C ASN A 413 -8.84 -20.29 -7.33
N ASN A 414 -8.25 -19.12 -7.17
CA ASN A 414 -6.86 -18.96 -6.76
C ASN A 414 -6.71 -17.75 -5.82
N LYS A 415 -5.73 -17.79 -4.93
CA LYS A 415 -5.44 -16.66 -4.06
C LYS A 415 -4.97 -15.46 -4.88
N ARG A 416 -5.48 -14.28 -4.53
CA ARG A 416 -5.02 -13.01 -5.13
C ARG A 416 -3.69 -12.54 -4.54
N GLY A 417 -3.39 -12.95 -3.30
CA GLY A 417 -2.19 -12.55 -2.60
C GLY A 417 -2.15 -11.03 -2.36
N ILE A 418 -1.01 -10.41 -2.64
CA ILE A 418 -0.78 -8.98 -2.44
C ILE A 418 -1.74 -8.13 -3.28
N TYR A 419 -2.08 -8.56 -4.50
CA TYR A 419 -2.95 -7.81 -5.40
C TYR A 419 -4.34 -7.58 -4.80
N GLY A 420 -4.75 -6.32 -4.74
CA GLY A 420 -6.04 -5.91 -4.17
C GLY A 420 -6.05 -5.87 -2.65
N GLY A 421 -4.92 -6.12 -2.01
CA GLY A 421 -4.69 -5.96 -0.59
C GLY A 421 -4.37 -4.52 -0.20
N ALA A 422 -3.92 -4.33 1.05
CA ALA A 422 -3.48 -3.06 1.62
C ALA A 422 -1.96 -3.01 1.71
N ILE A 423 -1.32 -1.98 1.18
CA ILE A 423 0.12 -1.71 1.36
C ILE A 423 0.30 -0.36 2.04
N GLY A 424 1.16 -0.29 3.04
CA GLY A 424 1.47 0.96 3.72
C GLY A 424 2.07 0.76 5.10
N TYR A 425 1.67 1.63 6.03
CA TYR A 425 2.17 1.58 7.40
C TYR A 425 1.06 1.82 8.45
N ILE A 426 1.29 1.27 9.64
CA ILE A 426 0.62 1.61 10.89
C ILE A 426 1.70 2.10 11.84
N ASP A 427 1.61 3.36 12.26
CA ASP A 427 2.62 4.05 13.03
C ASP A 427 2.43 3.86 14.54
N PHE A 428 3.49 4.07 15.33
CA PHE A 428 3.44 3.93 16.80
C PHE A 428 2.55 4.95 17.52
N THR A 429 2.06 5.97 16.82
CA THR A 429 1.07 6.93 17.33
C THR A 429 -0.38 6.49 17.08
N GLY A 430 -0.58 5.35 16.39
CA GLY A 430 -1.88 4.82 15.99
C GLY A 430 -2.40 5.38 14.67
N ASN A 431 -1.65 6.24 13.99
CA ASN A 431 -1.98 6.70 12.64
C ASN A 431 -1.64 5.62 11.61
N MET A 432 -2.29 5.70 10.45
CA MET A 432 -2.12 4.73 9.37
C MET A 432 -2.29 5.41 8.02
N ASP A 433 -1.51 4.96 7.04
CA ASP A 433 -1.69 5.33 5.64
C ASP A 433 -1.48 4.12 4.75
N THR A 434 -2.52 3.71 4.01
CA THR A 434 -2.50 2.50 3.17
C THR A 434 -3.10 2.78 1.81
N CYS A 435 -2.50 2.20 0.78
CA CYS A 435 -3.04 2.17 -0.58
C CYS A 435 -3.56 0.78 -0.94
N ILE A 436 -4.35 0.73 -2.00
CA ILE A 436 -4.76 -0.52 -2.64
C ILE A 436 -3.57 -1.07 -3.43
N ALA A 437 -3.23 -2.34 -3.23
CA ALA A 437 -2.13 -3.00 -3.93
C ALA A 437 -2.51 -3.32 -5.38
N ILE A 438 -2.42 -2.34 -6.24
CA ILE A 438 -2.62 -2.43 -7.69
C ILE A 438 -1.44 -1.82 -8.44
N ARG A 439 -1.30 -2.15 -9.73
CA ARG A 439 -0.16 -1.73 -10.54
C ARG A 439 1.17 -2.10 -9.90
N ILE A 440 1.26 -3.36 -9.50
CA ILE A 440 2.39 -3.93 -8.79
C ILE A 440 3.05 -5.05 -9.61
N ALA A 441 4.38 -5.14 -9.53
CA ALA A 441 5.14 -6.33 -9.81
C ALA A 441 5.64 -6.91 -8.48
N TYR A 442 5.47 -8.20 -8.29
CA TYR A 442 6.06 -8.88 -7.13
C TYR A 442 6.79 -10.14 -7.58
N LYS A 443 7.95 -10.34 -6.99
CA LYS A 443 8.85 -11.45 -7.29
C LYS A 443 8.82 -12.44 -6.14
N LYS A 444 8.60 -13.70 -6.46
CA LYS A 444 8.62 -14.82 -5.51
C LYS A 444 8.98 -16.11 -6.25
N ASN A 445 9.70 -17.03 -5.60
CA ASN A 445 10.02 -18.35 -6.14
C ASN A 445 10.65 -18.34 -7.55
N GLY A 446 11.51 -17.35 -7.87
CA GLY A 446 12.14 -17.23 -9.19
C GLY A 446 11.18 -16.81 -10.32
N ARG A 447 10.03 -16.28 -9.98
CA ARG A 447 9.03 -15.75 -10.91
C ARG A 447 8.66 -14.32 -10.55
N VAL A 448 8.25 -13.56 -11.55
CA VAL A 448 7.58 -12.27 -11.36
C VAL A 448 6.10 -12.41 -11.72
N PHE A 449 5.27 -11.71 -10.95
CA PHE A 449 3.83 -11.69 -11.08
C PHE A 449 3.34 -10.26 -11.26
N VAL A 450 2.37 -10.09 -12.15
CA VAL A 450 1.61 -8.85 -12.34
C VAL A 450 0.15 -9.25 -12.42
N ARG A 451 -0.73 -8.63 -11.61
CA ARG A 451 -2.16 -8.92 -11.64
C ARG A 451 -2.96 -7.66 -11.89
N SER A 452 -4.02 -7.78 -12.63
CA SER A 452 -4.93 -6.69 -12.96
C SER A 452 -6.34 -7.22 -13.16
N GLY A 453 -7.34 -6.34 -13.11
CA GLY A 453 -8.73 -6.73 -13.21
C GLY A 453 -9.59 -5.71 -13.94
N ALA A 454 -10.79 -6.15 -14.30
CA ALA A 454 -11.82 -5.34 -14.91
C ALA A 454 -13.13 -5.45 -14.12
N GLY A 455 -13.86 -4.33 -14.04
CA GLY A 455 -15.16 -4.25 -13.40
C GLY A 455 -16.26 -4.72 -14.35
N ILE A 456 -16.94 -5.81 -13.99
CA ILE A 456 -17.98 -6.43 -14.80
C ILE A 456 -19.34 -5.92 -14.36
N VAL A 457 -20.10 -5.38 -15.30
CA VAL A 457 -21.49 -4.95 -15.18
C VAL A 457 -22.36 -5.65 -16.22
N ALA A 458 -23.68 -5.44 -16.16
CA ALA A 458 -24.64 -6.12 -17.06
C ALA A 458 -24.32 -5.96 -18.56
N ASP A 459 -23.85 -4.77 -18.94
CA ASP A 459 -23.54 -4.43 -20.34
C ASP A 459 -22.10 -4.74 -20.75
N SER A 460 -21.27 -5.29 -19.86
CA SER A 460 -19.89 -5.65 -20.16
C SER A 460 -19.79 -6.64 -21.34
N VAL A 461 -18.83 -6.39 -22.23
CA VAL A 461 -18.48 -7.26 -23.34
C VAL A 461 -17.24 -8.07 -22.95
N PRO A 462 -17.31 -9.41 -22.87
CA PRO A 462 -16.24 -10.24 -22.32
C PRO A 462 -14.86 -10.00 -22.92
N GLU A 463 -14.78 -9.86 -24.25
CA GLU A 463 -13.51 -9.63 -24.95
C GLU A 463 -12.93 -8.26 -24.63
N THR A 464 -13.78 -7.25 -24.43
CA THR A 464 -13.37 -5.89 -24.07
C THR A 464 -12.80 -5.89 -22.64
N GLU A 465 -13.47 -6.57 -21.70
CA GLU A 465 -13.03 -6.68 -20.32
C GLU A 465 -11.70 -7.45 -20.18
N TYR A 466 -11.54 -8.52 -20.97
CA TYR A 466 -10.26 -9.20 -21.06
C TYR A 466 -9.15 -8.27 -21.55
N GLN A 467 -9.41 -7.51 -22.61
CA GLN A 467 -8.43 -6.56 -23.15
C GLN A 467 -8.12 -5.42 -22.17
N GLU A 468 -9.12 -4.94 -21.43
CA GLU A 468 -8.93 -3.94 -20.37
C GLU A 468 -8.01 -4.48 -19.27
N CYS A 469 -8.24 -5.72 -18.83
CA CYS A 469 -7.38 -6.38 -17.85
C CYS A 469 -5.92 -6.42 -18.34
N ILE A 470 -5.66 -6.84 -19.58
CA ILE A 470 -4.31 -6.86 -20.18
C ILE A 470 -3.73 -5.45 -20.28
N ASN A 471 -4.52 -4.46 -20.70
CA ASN A 471 -4.06 -3.07 -20.83
C ASN A 471 -3.67 -2.46 -19.48
N LYS A 472 -4.39 -2.76 -18.41
CA LYS A 472 -4.06 -2.29 -17.05
C LYS A 472 -2.73 -2.87 -16.53
N ALA A 473 -2.36 -4.08 -16.92
CA ALA A 473 -1.09 -4.68 -16.59
C ALA A 473 0.09 -4.09 -17.41
N LYS A 474 -0.20 -3.50 -18.58
CA LYS A 474 0.82 -3.13 -19.57
C LYS A 474 1.89 -2.18 -19.05
N ALA A 475 1.55 -1.20 -18.22
CA ALA A 475 2.53 -0.26 -17.68
C ALA A 475 3.59 -0.99 -16.82
N VAL A 476 3.15 -1.93 -15.98
CA VAL A 476 4.05 -2.72 -15.12
C VAL A 476 4.89 -3.69 -15.94
N VAL A 477 4.28 -4.37 -16.92
CA VAL A 477 5.01 -5.27 -17.84
C VAL A 477 6.02 -4.49 -18.68
N SER A 478 5.68 -3.28 -19.13
CA SER A 478 6.61 -2.40 -19.85
C SER A 478 7.78 -1.99 -18.96
N ALA A 479 7.53 -1.68 -17.68
CA ALA A 479 8.60 -1.36 -16.73
C ALA A 479 9.56 -2.54 -16.51
N LEU A 480 9.04 -3.77 -16.42
CA LEU A 480 9.85 -4.99 -16.34
C LEU A 480 10.72 -5.18 -17.58
N THR A 481 10.21 -4.85 -18.75
CA THR A 481 10.95 -4.97 -20.02
C THR A 481 12.02 -3.88 -20.17
N LEU A 482 11.66 -2.62 -19.92
CA LEU A 482 12.56 -1.49 -20.01
C LEU A 482 13.69 -1.54 -18.98
N ALA A 483 13.44 -2.09 -17.81
CA ALA A 483 14.44 -2.25 -16.75
C ALA A 483 15.58 -3.23 -17.09
N GLN A 484 15.46 -3.98 -18.18
CA GLN A 484 16.51 -4.89 -18.66
C GLN A 484 17.51 -4.19 -19.60
N GLU A 485 17.20 -2.99 -20.07
CA GLU A 485 18.10 -2.22 -20.94
C GLU A 485 19.28 -1.69 -20.11
N GLU A 486 20.50 -1.86 -20.60
CA GLU A 486 21.73 -1.61 -19.83
C GLU A 486 22.03 -0.11 -19.56
N ASP A 487 21.27 0.81 -20.15
CA ASP A 487 21.52 2.27 -20.10
C ASP A 487 20.63 3.04 -19.11
N LEU A 488 20.14 2.41 -18.02
CA LEU A 488 19.29 3.03 -17.00
C LEU A 488 20.06 3.74 -15.88
#